data_2772ccdad41f24b8ebbf2895854b7698
#
_entry.id   2772ccdad41f24b8ebbf2895854b7698
#
_cell.length_a   1.000
_cell.length_b   1.000
_cell.length_c   1.000
_cell.angle_alpha   90.00
_cell.angle_beta   90.00
_cell.angle_gamma   90.00
#
_symmetry.space_group_name_H-M   'P 1'
#
loop_
_entity.id
_entity.type
_entity.pdbx_description
1 polymer ?
#
loop_
_entity_poly.entity_id
_entity_poly.type
_entity_poly.pdbx_seq_one_letter_code
_entity_poly.pdbx_strand_id
1 'polypeptide(L)'
;MEQPYGYDYLQRYTTFACGGDKASIPLEERLTWLSCNLLKAEIVLWRMENCRKYEDYMKMLNTYGDYFTTSNHQKRLDAVSAKLYKGITGEKASDFTYPDNKGKMVSLSDFRGKVVVVDVWATWCGPCRAEIPYLVKLEKEMEGKDVVFIGVSVDEQKDHKKWLEVLEKEGLEGVHYLQMVEIRMVGIK
;
A
#
# COMPACT_ATOMS: atom_id res chain seq x y z
N MET A 1 -20.73 -3.96 0.64
CA MET A 1 -20.41 -3.63 2.05
C MET A 1 -21.43 -2.59 2.47
N GLU A 2 -22.38 -2.99 3.29
CA GLU A 2 -23.39 -2.10 3.82
C GLU A 2 -22.73 -1.09 4.75
N GLN A 3 -22.99 0.18 4.52
CA GLN A 3 -22.60 1.26 5.41
C GLN A 3 -23.34 1.03 6.75
N PRO A 4 -22.68 1.15 7.91
CA PRO A 4 -23.37 1.02 9.18
C PRO A 4 -24.47 2.09 9.25
N TYR A 5 -25.71 1.68 9.48
CA TYR A 5 -26.90 2.56 9.58
C TYR A 5 -26.71 3.79 10.49
N GLY A 6 -25.78 3.73 11.45
CA GLY A 6 -25.48 4.83 12.35
C GLY A 6 -24.72 5.99 11.72
N TYR A 7 -24.00 5.76 10.63
CA TYR A 7 -23.13 6.79 10.04
C TYR A 7 -23.93 7.90 9.33
N ASP A 8 -24.91 7.49 8.52
CA ASP A 8 -25.78 8.43 7.78
C ASP A 8 -26.62 9.28 8.77
N TYR A 9 -27.00 8.66 9.89
CA TYR A 9 -27.72 9.33 10.97
C TYR A 9 -26.84 10.36 11.70
N LEU A 10 -25.58 10.03 11.97
CA LEU A 10 -24.60 10.92 12.59
C LEU A 10 -24.24 12.09 11.67
N GLN A 11 -24.05 11.85 10.39
CA GLN A 11 -23.76 12.90 9.42
C GLN A 11 -24.98 13.84 9.29
N ARG A 12 -26.20 13.31 9.24
CA ARG A 12 -27.44 14.10 9.22
C ARG A 12 -27.65 14.84 10.53
N TYR A 13 -27.35 14.23 11.67
CA TYR A 13 -27.47 14.89 12.98
C TYR A 13 -26.48 16.04 13.11
N THR A 14 -25.20 15.83 12.78
CA THR A 14 -24.21 16.91 12.77
C THR A 14 -24.55 17.96 11.72
N THR A 15 -25.16 17.56 10.59
CA THR A 15 -25.68 18.50 9.61
C THR A 15 -26.85 19.29 10.14
N PHE A 16 -27.79 18.69 10.81
CA PHE A 16 -28.97 19.34 11.38
C PHE A 16 -28.64 20.21 12.59
N ALA A 17 -27.83 19.68 13.54
CA ALA A 17 -27.44 20.41 14.75
C ALA A 17 -26.65 21.70 14.48
N CYS A 18 -26.07 21.80 13.32
CA CYS A 18 -25.25 22.94 12.91
C CYS A 18 -25.95 23.97 12.00
N GLY A 19 -27.24 23.81 11.63
CA GLY A 19 -28.06 24.85 10.97
C GLY A 19 -27.67 25.24 9.55
N GLY A 20 -27.37 24.34 8.58
CA GLY A 20 -27.18 24.71 7.18
C GLY A 20 -26.04 24.02 6.41
N ASP A 21 -25.63 24.54 5.29
CA ASP A 21 -24.55 24.00 4.46
C ASP A 21 -23.20 24.11 5.18
N LYS A 22 -22.59 22.97 5.51
CA LYS A 22 -21.52 22.83 6.51
C LYS A 22 -20.17 22.41 5.99
N ALA A 23 -20.03 22.41 4.70
CA ALA A 23 -18.70 22.27 4.09
C ALA A 23 -17.77 23.42 4.52
N SER A 24 -18.34 24.55 4.96
CA SER A 24 -17.62 25.75 5.40
C SER A 24 -17.14 25.70 6.86
N ILE A 25 -17.69 24.81 7.71
CA ILE A 25 -17.29 24.76 9.13
C ILE A 25 -16.12 23.80 9.32
N PRO A 26 -14.98 24.25 9.90
CA PRO A 26 -13.83 23.40 10.19
C PRO A 26 -14.19 22.16 11.00
N LEU A 27 -13.47 21.05 10.76
CA LEU A 27 -13.71 19.78 11.46
C LEU A 27 -13.53 19.95 12.98
N GLU A 28 -12.49 20.67 13.38
CA GLU A 28 -12.17 20.96 14.78
C GLU A 28 -13.35 21.58 15.51
N GLU A 29 -13.97 22.59 14.92
CA GLU A 29 -15.12 23.27 15.50
C GLU A 29 -16.32 22.33 15.65
N ARG A 30 -16.60 21.52 14.63
CA ARG A 30 -17.70 20.53 14.68
C ARG A 30 -17.48 19.46 15.75
N LEU A 31 -16.26 19.05 15.99
CA LEU A 31 -15.94 18.07 17.03
C LEU A 31 -16.16 18.62 18.45
N THR A 32 -16.07 19.94 18.66
CA THR A 32 -16.36 20.52 19.97
C THR A 32 -17.82 20.37 20.39
N TRP A 33 -18.74 20.21 19.46
CA TRP A 33 -20.17 20.05 19.76
C TRP A 33 -20.56 18.64 20.21
N LEU A 34 -19.64 17.70 20.09
CA LEU A 34 -19.83 16.32 20.50
C LEU A 34 -19.17 16.08 21.87
N SER A 35 -19.94 15.59 22.85
CA SER A 35 -19.41 15.18 24.15
C SER A 35 -18.80 13.77 24.12
N CYS A 36 -19.20 12.92 23.16
CA CYS A 36 -18.79 11.54 23.08
C CYS A 36 -17.55 11.34 22.17
N ASN A 37 -16.45 10.89 22.75
CA ASN A 37 -15.21 10.64 22.00
C ASN A 37 -15.37 9.53 20.95
N LEU A 38 -16.24 8.55 21.19
CA LEU A 38 -16.51 7.50 20.21
C LEU A 38 -17.15 8.07 18.93
N LEU A 39 -18.07 9.03 19.06
CA LEU A 39 -18.67 9.70 17.92
C LEU A 39 -17.67 10.59 17.19
N LYS A 40 -16.78 11.26 17.93
CA LYS A 40 -15.68 12.04 17.36
C LYS A 40 -14.77 11.12 16.54
N ALA A 41 -14.40 9.97 17.10
CA ALA A 41 -13.59 8.96 16.42
C ALA A 41 -14.23 8.50 15.10
N GLU A 42 -15.51 8.18 15.08
CA GLU A 42 -16.19 7.70 13.87
C GLU A 42 -16.24 8.77 12.77
N ILE A 43 -16.47 10.03 13.10
CA ILE A 43 -16.47 11.14 12.14
C ILE A 43 -15.08 11.36 11.54
N VAL A 44 -14.05 11.35 12.38
CA VAL A 44 -12.66 11.52 11.92
C VAL A 44 -12.25 10.32 11.06
N LEU A 45 -12.54 9.10 11.52
CA LEU A 45 -12.19 7.88 10.82
C LEU A 45 -12.81 7.81 9.42
N TRP A 46 -14.07 8.18 9.30
CA TRP A 46 -14.71 8.28 7.99
C TRP A 46 -13.99 9.26 7.06
N ARG A 47 -13.55 10.41 7.56
CA ARG A 47 -12.76 11.35 6.77
C ARG A 47 -11.44 10.74 6.34
N MET A 48 -10.77 10.03 7.24
CA MET A 48 -9.52 9.34 6.97
C MET A 48 -9.71 8.23 5.91
N GLU A 49 -10.80 7.49 5.95
CA GLU A 49 -11.17 6.48 4.95
C GLU A 49 -11.38 7.05 3.55
N ASN A 50 -11.72 8.34 3.46
CA ASN A 50 -11.89 9.07 2.20
C ASN A 50 -10.67 9.92 1.81
N CYS A 51 -9.59 9.87 2.55
CA CYS A 51 -8.33 10.49 2.16
C CYS A 51 -7.78 9.87 0.87
N ARG A 52 -7.17 10.71 0.03
CA ARG A 52 -6.52 10.30 -1.21
C ARG A 52 -4.99 10.31 -1.12
N LYS A 53 -4.44 11.00 -0.12
CA LYS A 53 -3.00 11.17 0.11
C LYS A 53 -2.64 10.65 1.49
N TYR A 54 -1.49 9.99 1.58
CA TYR A 54 -0.99 9.47 2.84
C TYR A 54 -0.63 10.58 3.82
N GLU A 55 -0.11 11.71 3.33
CA GLU A 55 0.24 12.87 4.17
C GLU A 55 -0.99 13.43 4.89
N ASP A 56 -2.14 13.53 4.20
CA ASP A 56 -3.39 14.02 4.79
C ASP A 56 -3.90 13.04 5.86
N TYR A 57 -3.79 11.72 5.59
CA TYR A 57 -4.11 10.68 6.56
C TYR A 57 -3.22 10.79 7.81
N MET A 58 -1.90 10.91 7.65
CA MET A 58 -0.96 11.03 8.77
C MET A 58 -1.18 12.30 9.58
N LYS A 59 -1.47 13.44 8.93
CA LYS A 59 -1.82 14.68 9.60
C LYS A 59 -3.06 14.50 10.48
N MET A 60 -4.10 13.86 9.97
CA MET A 60 -5.31 13.57 10.75
C MET A 60 -5.04 12.59 11.89
N LEU A 61 -4.25 11.55 11.65
CA LEU A 61 -3.87 10.58 12.69
C LEU A 61 -3.10 11.24 13.83
N ASN A 62 -2.15 12.11 13.51
CA ASN A 62 -1.37 12.84 14.50
C ASN A 62 -2.23 13.85 15.31
N THR A 63 -3.26 14.42 14.66
CA THR A 63 -4.14 15.42 15.31
C THR A 63 -5.22 14.77 16.18
N TYR A 64 -5.76 13.63 15.76
CA TYR A 64 -6.96 13.03 16.35
C TYR A 64 -6.75 11.60 16.86
N GLY A 65 -5.52 11.10 16.87
CA GLY A 65 -5.19 9.72 17.25
C GLY A 65 -5.75 9.28 18.59
N ASP A 66 -5.80 10.18 19.56
CA ASP A 66 -6.31 9.91 20.91
C ASP A 66 -7.80 9.51 20.95
N TYR A 67 -8.55 9.77 19.88
CA TYR A 67 -9.95 9.32 19.80
C TYR A 67 -10.09 7.83 19.48
N PHE A 68 -9.05 7.18 18.90
CA PHE A 68 -9.09 5.82 18.39
C PHE A 68 -8.71 4.80 19.47
N THR A 69 -9.64 4.52 20.37
CA THR A 69 -9.39 3.69 21.57
C THR A 69 -9.82 2.22 21.42
N THR A 70 -10.48 1.84 20.32
CA THR A 70 -10.99 0.49 20.14
C THR A 70 -10.18 -0.32 19.13
N SER A 71 -10.17 -1.66 19.28
CA SER A 71 -9.53 -2.55 18.30
C SER A 71 -10.16 -2.47 16.90
N ASN A 72 -11.44 -2.10 16.80
CA ASN A 72 -12.11 -1.87 15.53
C ASN A 72 -11.59 -0.60 14.83
N HIS A 73 -11.37 0.48 15.59
CA HIS A 73 -10.73 1.69 15.06
C HIS A 73 -9.34 1.35 14.50
N GLN A 74 -8.54 0.61 15.25
CA GLN A 74 -7.19 0.24 14.80
C GLN A 74 -7.21 -0.55 13.50
N LYS A 75 -8.06 -1.58 13.39
CA LYS A 75 -8.21 -2.37 12.14
C LYS A 75 -8.58 -1.51 10.94
N ARG A 76 -9.48 -0.53 11.13
CA ARG A 76 -9.90 0.37 10.05
C ARG A 76 -8.77 1.34 9.67
N LEU A 77 -8.05 1.90 10.65
CA LEU A 77 -6.88 2.73 10.41
C LEU A 77 -5.80 1.99 9.64
N ASP A 78 -5.49 0.76 10.03
CA ASP A 78 -4.52 -0.11 9.36
C ASP A 78 -4.94 -0.35 7.88
N ALA A 79 -6.22 -0.60 7.63
CA ALA A 79 -6.73 -0.79 6.28
C ALA A 79 -6.61 0.47 5.41
N VAL A 80 -6.87 1.65 5.98
CA VAL A 80 -6.70 2.94 5.28
C VAL A 80 -5.24 3.21 4.98
N SER A 81 -4.39 3.03 5.98
CA SER A 81 -2.96 3.21 5.85
C SER A 81 -2.40 2.30 4.75
N ALA A 82 -2.73 1.01 4.77
CA ALA A 82 -2.31 0.05 3.75
C ALA A 82 -2.76 0.44 2.33
N LYS A 83 -3.96 1.01 2.19
CA LYS A 83 -4.49 1.49 0.90
C LYS A 83 -3.76 2.73 0.38
N LEU A 84 -3.39 3.65 1.28
CA LEU A 84 -2.80 4.94 0.92
C LEU A 84 -1.28 4.90 0.84
N TYR A 85 -0.64 3.98 1.58
CA TYR A 85 0.80 3.83 1.59
C TYR A 85 1.29 3.31 0.23
N LYS A 86 1.97 4.16 -0.52
CA LYS A 86 2.54 3.85 -1.84
C LYS A 86 4.07 3.92 -1.84
N GLY A 87 4.70 3.61 -0.72
CA GLY A 87 6.13 3.84 -0.52
C GLY A 87 6.43 5.33 -0.38
N ILE A 88 6.93 5.74 0.77
CA ILE A 88 7.28 7.14 1.03
C ILE A 88 8.77 7.29 0.78
N THR A 89 9.13 8.27 -0.05
CA THR A 89 10.53 8.60 -0.29
C THR A 89 11.24 8.93 1.03
N GLY A 90 12.35 8.24 1.27
CA GLY A 90 13.16 8.41 2.49
C GLY A 90 12.78 7.48 3.65
N GLU A 91 11.64 6.77 3.57
CA GLU A 91 11.30 5.75 4.55
C GLU A 91 12.00 4.42 4.28
N LYS A 92 12.31 3.68 5.35
CA LYS A 92 12.92 2.35 5.24
C LYS A 92 11.92 1.36 4.65
N ALA A 93 12.28 0.73 3.54
CA ALA A 93 11.49 -0.35 2.98
C ALA A 93 11.38 -1.54 3.94
N SER A 94 10.21 -2.18 3.98
CA SER A 94 10.02 -3.41 4.75
C SER A 94 10.86 -4.53 4.15
N ASP A 95 11.56 -5.27 5.01
CA ASP A 95 12.32 -6.42 4.57
C ASP A 95 11.38 -7.59 4.27
N PHE A 96 11.76 -8.41 3.32
CA PHE A 96 11.07 -9.64 2.94
C PHE A 96 12.08 -10.72 2.57
N THR A 97 11.69 -11.97 2.66
CA THR A 97 12.51 -13.12 2.26
C THR A 97 11.64 -14.14 1.53
N TYR A 98 11.96 -14.42 0.26
CA TYR A 98 11.23 -15.36 -0.57
C TYR A 98 12.19 -16.23 -1.40
N PRO A 99 11.75 -17.40 -1.86
CA PRO A 99 12.54 -18.18 -2.83
C PRO A 99 12.55 -17.47 -4.18
N ASP A 100 13.73 -17.36 -4.77
CA ASP A 100 13.90 -16.89 -6.14
C ASP A 100 13.50 -17.96 -7.17
N ASN A 101 13.66 -17.63 -8.45
CA ASN A 101 13.40 -18.54 -9.58
C ASN A 101 14.35 -19.78 -9.63
N LYS A 102 15.35 -19.83 -8.77
CA LYS A 102 16.28 -20.95 -8.59
C LYS A 102 16.05 -21.71 -7.27
N GLY A 103 15.01 -21.30 -6.49
CA GLY A 103 14.66 -21.88 -5.21
C GLY A 103 15.55 -21.42 -4.04
N LYS A 104 16.43 -20.46 -4.25
CA LYS A 104 17.26 -19.89 -3.17
C LYS A 104 16.46 -18.83 -2.41
N MET A 105 16.49 -18.90 -1.08
CA MET A 105 15.91 -17.86 -0.22
C MET A 105 16.74 -16.58 -0.34
N VAL A 106 16.11 -15.49 -0.76
CA VAL A 106 16.74 -14.18 -0.97
C VAL A 106 15.90 -13.11 -0.28
N SER A 107 16.57 -12.25 0.48
CA SER A 107 15.96 -11.14 1.23
C SER A 107 16.25 -9.80 0.57
N LEU A 108 15.37 -8.82 0.75
CA LEU A 108 15.67 -7.44 0.31
C LEU A 108 16.93 -6.90 1.00
N SER A 109 17.14 -7.27 2.26
CA SER A 109 18.33 -6.88 3.03
C SER A 109 19.66 -7.42 2.49
N ASP A 110 19.65 -8.46 1.64
CA ASP A 110 20.86 -8.99 0.99
C ASP A 110 21.45 -7.99 -0.03
N PHE A 111 20.66 -7.01 -0.47
CA PHE A 111 21.05 -5.99 -1.43
C PHE A 111 21.42 -4.65 -0.78
N ARG A 112 21.72 -4.63 0.52
CA ARG A 112 22.12 -3.40 1.19
C ARG A 112 23.36 -2.79 0.53
N GLY A 113 23.34 -1.47 0.39
CA GLY A 113 24.40 -0.71 -0.31
C GLY A 113 24.20 -0.61 -1.82
N LYS A 114 23.17 -1.26 -2.38
CA LYS A 114 22.83 -1.18 -3.79
C LYS A 114 21.50 -0.46 -4.01
N VAL A 115 21.33 0.10 -5.20
CA VAL A 115 20.03 0.56 -5.69
C VAL A 115 19.25 -0.67 -6.15
N VAL A 116 18.05 -0.87 -5.61
CA VAL A 116 17.19 -1.98 -6.00
C VAL A 116 16.04 -1.45 -6.86
N VAL A 117 15.97 -1.94 -8.09
CA VAL A 117 14.85 -1.67 -9.01
C VAL A 117 13.90 -2.85 -8.94
N VAL A 118 12.65 -2.62 -8.57
CA VAL A 118 11.63 -3.66 -8.48
C VAL A 118 10.63 -3.48 -9.61
N ASP A 119 10.54 -4.48 -10.49
CA ASP A 119 9.54 -4.58 -11.54
C ASP A 119 8.43 -5.56 -11.13
N VAL A 120 7.17 -5.11 -11.22
CA VAL A 120 6.01 -5.94 -10.90
C VAL A 120 5.24 -6.27 -12.19
N TRP A 121 5.16 -7.54 -12.53
CA TRP A 121 4.61 -8.01 -13.80
C TRP A 121 3.80 -9.32 -13.67
N ALA A 122 3.30 -9.83 -14.77
CA ALA A 122 2.69 -11.16 -14.85
C ALA A 122 2.79 -11.74 -16.28
N THR A 123 2.73 -13.06 -16.39
CA THR A 123 2.80 -13.75 -17.70
C THR A 123 1.62 -13.39 -18.61
N TRP A 124 0.50 -13.03 -18.06
CA TRP A 124 -0.72 -12.61 -18.78
C TRP A 124 -0.81 -11.09 -19.00
N CYS A 125 0.10 -10.29 -18.42
CA CYS A 125 0.12 -8.84 -18.58
C CYS A 125 0.80 -8.44 -19.88
N GLY A 126 0.03 -8.21 -20.94
CA GLY A 126 0.55 -7.80 -22.24
C GLY A 126 1.42 -6.54 -22.21
N PRO A 127 0.95 -5.42 -21.62
CA PRO A 127 1.76 -4.21 -21.49
C PRO A 127 3.05 -4.43 -20.71
N CYS A 128 3.02 -5.18 -19.58
CA CYS A 128 4.22 -5.48 -18.81
C CYS A 128 5.26 -6.23 -19.65
N ARG A 129 4.80 -7.22 -20.42
CA ARG A 129 5.70 -8.00 -21.31
C ARG A 129 6.29 -7.16 -22.45
N ALA A 130 5.59 -6.13 -22.90
CA ALA A 130 6.13 -5.21 -23.90
C ALA A 130 7.27 -4.34 -23.35
N GLU A 131 7.35 -4.15 -22.04
CA GLU A 131 8.44 -3.42 -21.37
C GLU A 131 9.69 -4.28 -21.11
N ILE A 132 9.57 -5.60 -21.10
CA ILE A 132 10.69 -6.52 -20.79
C ILE A 132 11.94 -6.25 -21.64
N PRO A 133 11.87 -6.08 -22.98
CA PRO A 133 13.07 -5.82 -23.77
C PRO A 133 13.83 -4.55 -23.34
N TYR A 134 13.11 -3.54 -22.87
CA TYR A 134 13.71 -2.29 -22.38
C TYR A 134 14.36 -2.50 -21.00
N LEU A 135 13.72 -3.29 -20.12
CA LEU A 135 14.30 -3.64 -18.81
C LEU A 135 15.58 -4.48 -18.99
N VAL A 136 15.58 -5.49 -19.84
CA VAL A 136 16.77 -6.30 -20.17
C VAL A 136 17.92 -5.43 -20.71
N LYS A 137 17.59 -4.46 -21.56
CA LYS A 137 18.57 -3.52 -22.07
C LYS A 137 19.15 -2.65 -20.96
N LEU A 138 18.28 -2.10 -20.11
CA LEU A 138 18.67 -1.26 -18.97
C LEU A 138 19.54 -2.06 -17.98
N GLU A 139 19.21 -3.31 -17.70
CA GLU A 139 19.98 -4.20 -16.84
C GLU A 139 21.40 -4.38 -17.37
N LYS A 140 21.56 -4.62 -18.66
CA LYS A 140 22.87 -4.71 -19.32
C LYS A 140 23.66 -3.40 -19.26
N GLU A 141 23.02 -2.25 -19.41
CA GLU A 141 23.64 -0.93 -19.30
C GLU A 141 24.10 -0.61 -17.85
N MET A 142 23.47 -1.26 -16.87
CA MET A 142 23.79 -1.13 -15.44
C MET A 142 24.74 -2.21 -14.92
N GLU A 143 25.15 -3.14 -15.78
CA GLU A 143 26.11 -4.19 -15.41
C GLU A 143 27.41 -3.59 -14.84
N GLY A 144 27.89 -4.16 -13.74
CA GLY A 144 29.08 -3.65 -13.02
C GLY A 144 28.83 -2.42 -12.14
N LYS A 145 27.61 -1.91 -12.06
CA LYS A 145 27.23 -0.83 -11.12
C LYS A 145 26.54 -1.41 -9.89
N ASP A 146 26.45 -0.60 -8.82
CA ASP A 146 25.74 -0.98 -7.59
C ASP A 146 24.20 -0.88 -7.75
N VAL A 147 23.67 -1.57 -8.76
CA VAL A 147 22.24 -1.67 -9.08
C VAL A 147 21.83 -3.14 -9.18
N VAL A 148 20.68 -3.50 -8.65
CA VAL A 148 20.10 -4.83 -8.74
C VAL A 148 18.67 -4.70 -9.25
N PHE A 149 18.28 -5.55 -10.20
CA PHE A 149 16.93 -5.66 -10.70
C PHE A 149 16.26 -6.88 -10.07
N ILE A 150 15.04 -6.70 -9.59
CA ILE A 150 14.21 -7.75 -8.98
C ILE A 150 12.88 -7.77 -9.72
N GLY A 151 12.59 -8.89 -10.37
CA GLY A 151 11.29 -9.13 -10.99
C GLY A 151 10.33 -9.82 -10.01
N VAL A 152 9.15 -9.25 -9.81
CA VAL A 152 8.10 -9.83 -8.97
C VAL A 152 6.90 -10.15 -9.83
N SER A 153 6.63 -11.44 -10.04
CA SER A 153 5.44 -11.87 -10.75
C SER A 153 4.25 -12.00 -9.79
N VAL A 154 3.08 -11.49 -10.20
CA VAL A 154 1.80 -11.68 -9.51
C VAL A 154 1.01 -12.88 -10.06
N ASP A 155 1.65 -13.75 -10.87
CA ASP A 155 1.05 -15.02 -11.31
C ASP A 155 0.77 -15.93 -10.10
N GLU A 156 -0.23 -16.79 -10.22
CA GLU A 156 -0.54 -17.78 -9.18
C GLU A 156 0.47 -18.94 -9.20
N GLN A 157 0.62 -19.65 -8.05
CA GLN A 157 1.54 -20.79 -7.93
C GLN A 157 1.25 -21.92 -8.95
N LYS A 158 0.01 -22.08 -9.38
CA LYS A 158 -0.36 -23.03 -10.44
C LYS A 158 0.30 -22.70 -11.78
N ASP A 159 0.66 -21.44 -12.01
CA ASP A 159 1.28 -20.97 -13.26
C ASP A 159 2.82 -20.94 -13.19
N HIS A 160 3.42 -21.51 -12.12
CA HIS A 160 4.87 -21.53 -11.89
C HIS A 160 5.68 -21.99 -13.11
N LYS A 161 5.25 -23.09 -13.74
CA LYS A 161 5.93 -23.61 -14.93
C LYS A 161 5.93 -22.62 -16.09
N LYS A 162 4.78 -22.03 -16.37
CA LYS A 162 4.62 -21.01 -17.40
C LYS A 162 5.47 -19.78 -17.13
N TRP A 163 5.53 -19.36 -15.86
CA TRP A 163 6.36 -18.24 -15.43
C TRP A 163 7.85 -18.51 -15.71
N LEU A 164 8.38 -19.69 -15.35
CA LEU A 164 9.77 -20.06 -15.65
C LEU A 164 10.04 -20.08 -17.16
N GLU A 165 9.11 -20.62 -17.97
CA GLU A 165 9.22 -20.63 -19.45
C GLU A 165 9.30 -19.19 -20.01
N VAL A 166 8.57 -18.23 -19.42
CA VAL A 166 8.62 -16.83 -19.85
C VAL A 166 9.94 -16.18 -19.44
N LEU A 167 10.45 -16.42 -18.21
CA LEU A 167 11.76 -15.91 -17.80
C LEU A 167 12.86 -16.35 -18.77
N GLU A 168 12.89 -17.63 -19.12
CA GLU A 168 13.87 -18.19 -20.05
C GLU A 168 13.73 -17.60 -21.44
N LYS A 169 12.50 -17.58 -21.98
CA LYS A 169 12.22 -17.10 -23.35
C LYS A 169 12.55 -15.62 -23.53
N GLU A 170 12.24 -14.79 -22.54
CA GLU A 170 12.47 -13.34 -22.63
C GLU A 170 13.90 -12.95 -22.17
N GLY A 171 14.72 -13.92 -21.74
CA GLY A 171 16.10 -13.70 -21.30
C GLY A 171 16.19 -12.88 -20.01
N LEU A 172 15.21 -13.03 -19.12
CA LEU A 172 15.19 -12.38 -17.81
C LEU A 172 16.14 -13.10 -16.86
N GLU A 173 17.27 -12.48 -16.60
CA GLU A 173 18.29 -12.95 -15.68
C GLU A 173 18.10 -12.29 -14.30
N GLY A 174 18.87 -12.71 -13.28
CA GLY A 174 18.83 -12.09 -11.98
C GLY A 174 17.87 -12.73 -10.98
N VAL A 175 17.25 -11.93 -10.13
CA VAL A 175 16.40 -12.39 -9.03
C VAL A 175 14.93 -12.17 -9.39
N HIS A 176 14.19 -13.26 -9.49
CA HIS A 176 12.78 -13.22 -9.80
C HIS A 176 11.98 -13.99 -8.75
N TYR A 177 10.90 -13.40 -8.27
CA TYR A 177 9.96 -14.01 -7.33
C TYR A 177 8.62 -14.29 -8.00
N LEU A 178 8.02 -15.43 -7.67
CA LEU A 178 6.64 -15.75 -8.07
C LEU A 178 5.73 -15.57 -6.88
N GLN A 179 4.64 -14.84 -7.10
CA GLN A 179 3.56 -14.66 -6.15
C GLN A 179 4.08 -14.58 -4.70
N MET A 180 4.66 -13.45 -4.38
CA MET A 180 4.90 -13.11 -2.99
C MET A 180 3.50 -12.96 -2.35
N VAL A 181 3.02 -14.03 -1.68
CA VAL A 181 1.66 -14.15 -1.10
C VAL A 181 1.35 -13.03 -0.12
N GLU A 182 2.36 -12.30 0.25
CA GLU A 182 2.28 -11.09 1.05
C GLU A 182 3.19 -9.99 0.47
N ILE A 183 3.03 -9.61 -0.80
CA ILE A 183 3.13 -8.20 -1.06
C ILE A 183 1.76 -7.59 -0.63
N ARG A 184 1.38 -7.80 0.57
CA ARG A 184 1.07 -6.66 1.39
C ARG A 184 2.31 -5.79 1.31
N MET A 185 2.22 -4.66 0.66
CA MET A 185 3.13 -3.55 0.92
C MET A 185 2.91 -3.19 2.38
N VAL A 186 3.47 -4.05 3.25
CA VAL A 186 3.36 -3.96 4.69
C VAL A 186 4.54 -3.14 5.14
N GLY A 187 4.34 -1.88 5.10
CA GLY A 187 4.96 -1.02 6.07
C GLY A 187 4.02 -0.78 7.23
N ILE A 188 3.33 -1.84 7.74
CA ILE A 188 2.47 -1.64 8.89
C ILE A 188 2.47 -2.92 9.73
N LYS A 189 3.22 -2.87 10.79
CA LYS A 189 2.87 -3.48 12.06
C LYS A 189 2.13 -2.45 12.87
#